data_f37281e64dd710af5b0e89a28d8d78aa
#
_entry.id   f37281e64dd710af5b0e89a28d8d78aa
#
_cell.length_a   1.000
_cell.length_b   1.000
_cell.length_c   1.000
_cell.angle_alpha   90.00
_cell.angle_beta   90.00
_cell.angle_gamma   90.00
#
_symmetry.space_group_name_H-M   'P 1'
#
loop_
_entity.id
_entity.type
_entity.pdbx_description
1 polymer ?
#
loop_
_entity_poly.entity_id
_entity_poly.type
_entity_poly.pdbx_seq_one_letter_code
_entity_poly.pdbx_strand_id
1 'polypeptide(L)'
;MLLMTHSTDTTFLNIENAAHDGAFGKNSIPEPTEGQCKAGNYKMGRISLHGLPIAIEQPRGTYRIGTDAKTGKRWTSRMAAHYGYISGTKGADGDGVDCFVGPYPQSEAAYVINQYVDGRFDEAKVMLAFPDEETARNAYLHSYERGWKGLKSMVPLSINQLKWWLKRGNMKQPLKLENLPPEGLEAMTRKVHWDENAQPYNATLDQVLYEIRQSDSGENLLLDAVSIDDI
;
A
#
# COMPACT_ATOMS: atom_id res chain seq x y z
N MET A 1 10.13 -22.73 24.22
CA MET A 1 9.86 -22.65 22.77
C MET A 1 8.39 -22.99 22.56
N LEU A 2 7.45 -22.06 22.69
CA LEU A 2 6.03 -22.18 22.27
C LEU A 2 5.22 -20.96 22.74
N LEU A 3 5.40 -19.79 22.16
CA LEU A 3 4.49 -18.64 22.45
C LEU A 3 4.38 -17.62 21.31
N MET A 4 4.85 -17.94 20.09
CA MET A 4 4.74 -16.98 18.97
C MET A 4 3.69 -17.31 17.89
N THR A 5 3.02 -18.45 17.96
CA THR A 5 2.09 -18.90 16.90
C THR A 5 0.67 -18.33 17.01
N HIS A 6 0.23 -17.93 18.21
CA HIS A 6 -1.17 -17.52 18.43
C HIS A 6 -1.51 -16.11 17.92
N SER A 7 -0.55 -15.17 17.94
CA SER A 7 -0.81 -13.78 17.52
C SER A 7 -1.01 -13.63 16.00
N THR A 8 -0.26 -14.40 15.24
CA THR A 8 -0.27 -14.34 13.76
C THR A 8 -1.56 -14.91 13.19
N ASP A 9 -1.99 -16.04 13.71
CA ASP A 9 -3.23 -16.70 13.27
C ASP A 9 -4.47 -15.85 13.59
N THR A 10 -4.49 -15.22 14.77
CA THR A 10 -5.60 -14.36 15.19
C THR A 10 -5.74 -13.14 14.29
N THR A 11 -4.63 -12.49 13.92
CA THR A 11 -4.67 -11.32 13.04
C THR A 11 -5.15 -11.70 11.64
N PHE A 12 -4.68 -12.81 11.10
CA PHE A 12 -5.15 -13.33 9.82
C PHE A 12 -6.65 -13.63 9.84
N LEU A 13 -7.14 -14.34 10.85
CA LEU A 13 -8.57 -14.65 11.00
C LEU A 13 -9.42 -13.38 11.17
N ASN A 14 -8.94 -12.38 11.88
CA ASN A 14 -9.62 -11.11 12.03
C ASN A 14 -9.76 -10.37 10.69
N ILE A 15 -8.73 -10.41 9.85
CA ILE A 15 -8.78 -9.83 8.50
C ILE A 15 -9.80 -10.57 7.63
N GLU A 16 -9.76 -11.91 7.60
CA GLU A 16 -10.70 -12.73 6.84
C GLU A 16 -12.15 -12.48 7.28
N ASN A 17 -12.41 -12.50 8.59
CA ASN A 17 -13.74 -12.26 9.13
C ASN A 17 -14.24 -10.86 8.82
N ALA A 18 -13.43 -9.83 9.06
CA ALA A 18 -13.80 -8.45 8.78
C ALA A 18 -14.09 -8.24 7.27
N ALA A 19 -13.31 -8.84 6.40
CA ALA A 19 -13.50 -8.76 4.97
C ALA A 19 -14.83 -9.40 4.53
N HIS A 20 -15.10 -10.61 4.97
CA HIS A 20 -16.34 -11.32 4.64
C HIS A 20 -17.56 -10.69 5.29
N ASP A 21 -17.51 -10.31 6.55
CA ASP A 21 -18.60 -9.62 7.24
C ASP A 21 -18.90 -8.25 6.61
N GLY A 22 -17.85 -7.55 6.19
CA GLY A 22 -17.95 -6.31 5.46
C GLY A 22 -18.72 -6.47 4.14
N ALA A 23 -18.43 -7.49 3.36
CA ALA A 23 -19.01 -7.71 2.04
C ALA A 23 -20.34 -8.49 2.07
N PHE A 24 -20.49 -9.46 2.98
CA PHE A 24 -21.59 -10.44 2.95
C PHE A 24 -22.35 -10.57 4.27
N GLY A 25 -21.85 -10.07 5.39
CA GLY A 25 -22.46 -10.23 6.70
C GLY A 25 -23.84 -9.59 6.78
N LYS A 26 -24.66 -10.10 7.69
CA LYS A 26 -25.96 -9.51 8.02
C LYS A 26 -25.76 -8.12 8.63
N ASN A 27 -26.45 -7.13 8.12
CA ASN A 27 -26.52 -5.80 8.72
C ASN A 27 -27.90 -5.16 8.45
N SER A 28 -28.20 -4.09 9.17
CA SER A 28 -29.42 -3.30 9.01
C SER A 28 -29.35 -2.29 7.86
N ILE A 29 -28.26 -2.25 7.13
CA ILE A 29 -28.07 -1.33 5.99
C ILE A 29 -28.66 -1.99 4.76
N PRO A 30 -29.57 -1.34 4.04
CA PRO A 30 -30.13 -1.87 2.80
C PRO A 30 -29.06 -1.99 1.71
N GLU A 31 -29.38 -2.74 0.65
CA GLU A 31 -28.53 -2.81 -0.55
C GLU A 31 -28.14 -1.40 -1.00
N PRO A 32 -26.86 -1.19 -1.37
CA PRO A 32 -26.41 0.12 -1.77
C PRO A 32 -27.13 0.57 -3.05
N THR A 33 -27.50 1.84 -3.10
CA THR A 33 -27.99 2.46 -4.31
C THR A 33 -26.88 2.62 -5.35
N GLU A 34 -27.22 2.78 -6.63
CA GLU A 34 -26.24 3.02 -7.68
C GLU A 34 -25.35 4.25 -7.37
N GLY A 35 -25.93 5.31 -6.79
CA GLY A 35 -25.19 6.49 -6.35
C GLY A 35 -24.22 6.20 -5.22
N GLN A 36 -24.59 5.34 -4.27
CA GLN A 36 -23.68 4.89 -3.20
C GLN A 36 -22.55 4.03 -3.72
N CYS A 37 -22.82 3.15 -4.69
CA CYS A 37 -21.80 2.35 -5.36
C CYS A 37 -20.81 3.26 -6.10
N LYS A 38 -21.28 4.26 -6.84
CA LYS A 38 -20.43 5.23 -7.54
C LYS A 38 -19.60 6.07 -6.58
N ALA A 39 -20.14 6.42 -5.43
CA ALA A 39 -19.45 7.21 -4.40
C ALA A 39 -18.57 6.36 -3.47
N GLY A 40 -18.51 5.04 -3.64
CA GLY A 40 -17.82 4.15 -2.71
C GLY A 40 -18.42 4.14 -1.29
N ASN A 41 -19.65 4.64 -1.13
CA ASN A 41 -20.32 4.76 0.17
C ASN A 41 -21.29 3.60 0.39
N TYR A 42 -20.77 2.40 0.42
CA TYR A 42 -21.50 1.18 0.70
C TYR A 42 -20.71 0.28 1.67
N LYS A 43 -21.33 -0.83 2.08
CA LYS A 43 -20.73 -1.74 3.03
C LYS A 43 -19.46 -2.37 2.45
N MET A 44 -18.38 -2.24 3.22
CA MET A 44 -17.07 -2.80 2.91
C MET A 44 -16.44 -3.38 4.18
N GLY A 45 -15.57 -4.37 4.04
CA GLY A 45 -14.72 -4.83 5.13
C GLY A 45 -13.75 -3.73 5.53
N ARG A 46 -13.58 -3.49 6.82
CA ARG A 46 -12.66 -2.47 7.32
C ARG A 46 -11.62 -3.13 8.21
N ILE A 47 -10.36 -2.96 7.85
CA ILE A 47 -9.22 -3.49 8.60
C ILE A 47 -8.17 -2.40 8.80
N SER A 48 -7.28 -2.63 9.76
CA SER A 48 -6.04 -1.86 9.90
C SER A 48 -4.86 -2.82 9.79
N LEU A 49 -3.97 -2.58 8.86
CA LEU A 49 -2.76 -3.38 8.65
C LEU A 49 -1.55 -2.46 8.63
N HIS A 50 -0.58 -2.71 9.52
CA HIS A 50 0.58 -1.83 9.73
C HIS A 50 0.22 -0.36 9.98
N GLY A 51 -0.97 -0.08 10.55
CA GLY A 51 -1.49 1.27 10.74
C GLY A 51 -2.02 1.94 9.46
N LEU A 52 -2.19 1.18 8.38
CA LEU A 52 -2.89 1.62 7.18
C LEU A 52 -4.36 1.20 7.28
N PRO A 53 -5.33 2.14 7.23
CA PRO A 53 -6.74 1.82 7.18
C PRO A 53 -7.10 1.34 5.77
N ILE A 54 -7.64 0.12 5.66
CA ILE A 54 -7.98 -0.51 4.38
C ILE A 54 -9.47 -0.81 4.34
N ALA A 55 -10.10 -0.45 3.24
CA ALA A 55 -11.46 -0.87 2.90
C ALA A 55 -11.38 -2.02 1.89
N ILE A 56 -11.98 -3.17 2.23
CA ILE A 56 -12.02 -4.35 1.36
C ILE A 56 -13.40 -4.39 0.68
N GLU A 57 -13.38 -4.32 -0.64
CA GLU A 57 -14.55 -4.35 -1.50
C GLU A 57 -14.85 -5.76 -2.00
N GLN A 58 -13.79 -6.51 -2.31
CA GLN A 58 -13.87 -7.86 -2.86
C GLN A 58 -13.02 -8.81 -2.01
N PRO A 59 -13.62 -9.59 -1.10
CA PRO A 59 -12.92 -10.60 -0.34
C PRO A 59 -12.26 -11.66 -1.22
N ARG A 60 -11.17 -12.22 -0.75
CA ARG A 60 -10.49 -13.35 -1.38
C ARG A 60 -11.48 -14.47 -1.68
N GLY A 61 -11.36 -15.08 -2.85
CA GLY A 61 -12.22 -16.18 -3.30
C GLY A 61 -13.55 -15.74 -3.93
N THR A 62 -13.94 -14.47 -3.81
CA THR A 62 -15.14 -13.92 -4.47
C THR A 62 -14.87 -13.58 -5.94
N TYR A 63 -15.93 -13.27 -6.67
CA TYR A 63 -15.84 -12.94 -8.09
C TYR A 63 -16.04 -11.45 -8.32
N ARG A 64 -15.10 -10.82 -8.97
CA ARG A 64 -15.24 -9.48 -9.54
C ARG A 64 -15.74 -9.61 -10.97
N ILE A 65 -16.76 -8.83 -11.29
CA ILE A 65 -17.39 -8.86 -12.62
C ILE A 65 -17.32 -7.44 -13.18
N GLY A 66 -17.00 -7.32 -14.44
CA GLY A 66 -17.00 -6.03 -15.13
C GLY A 66 -17.32 -6.18 -16.61
N THR A 67 -17.35 -5.05 -17.31
CA THR A 67 -17.55 -4.99 -18.75
C THR A 67 -16.40 -4.16 -19.34
N ASP A 68 -15.74 -4.70 -20.34
CA ASP A 68 -14.74 -3.99 -21.10
C ASP A 68 -15.39 -2.81 -21.83
N ALA A 69 -14.94 -1.60 -21.55
CA ALA A 69 -15.54 -0.38 -22.08
C ALA A 69 -15.42 -0.24 -23.60
N LYS A 70 -14.42 -0.87 -24.22
CA LYS A 70 -14.17 -0.79 -25.67
C LYS A 70 -14.94 -1.83 -26.43
N THR A 71 -15.01 -3.04 -25.91
CA THR A 71 -15.60 -4.19 -26.60
C THR A 71 -17.01 -4.55 -26.15
N GLY A 72 -17.46 -4.01 -25.01
CA GLY A 72 -18.71 -4.40 -24.36
C GLY A 72 -18.69 -5.83 -23.79
N LYS A 73 -17.55 -6.52 -23.84
CA LYS A 73 -17.43 -7.90 -23.37
C LYS A 73 -17.42 -7.94 -21.85
N ARG A 74 -18.29 -8.77 -21.27
CA ARG A 74 -18.25 -9.06 -19.82
C ARG A 74 -17.06 -9.95 -19.49
N TRP A 75 -16.43 -9.63 -18.39
CA TRP A 75 -15.35 -10.43 -17.80
C TRP A 75 -15.66 -10.78 -16.35
N THR A 76 -15.09 -11.85 -15.88
CA THR A 76 -15.19 -12.30 -14.48
C THR A 76 -13.82 -12.80 -14.05
N SER A 77 -13.36 -12.33 -12.90
CA SER A 77 -12.13 -12.80 -12.26
C SER A 77 -12.39 -13.20 -10.82
N ARG A 78 -11.82 -14.33 -10.40
CA ARG A 78 -11.84 -14.74 -8.99
C ARG A 78 -10.67 -14.08 -8.27
N MET A 79 -10.95 -13.41 -7.17
CA MET A 79 -9.93 -12.71 -6.41
C MET A 79 -9.02 -13.71 -5.67
N ALA A 80 -7.72 -13.66 -5.94
CA ALA A 80 -6.71 -14.50 -5.29
C ALA A 80 -6.30 -13.96 -3.91
N ALA A 81 -6.54 -12.67 -3.65
CA ALA A 81 -6.36 -12.00 -2.38
C ALA A 81 -7.55 -11.07 -2.11
N HIS A 82 -7.68 -10.53 -0.90
CA HIS A 82 -8.64 -9.45 -0.66
C HIS A 82 -8.26 -8.26 -1.51
N TYR A 83 -9.23 -7.59 -2.10
CA TYR A 83 -9.04 -6.41 -2.94
C TYR A 83 -9.89 -5.25 -2.44
N GLY A 84 -9.35 -4.08 -2.51
CA GLY A 84 -9.98 -2.83 -2.13
C GLY A 84 -8.99 -1.68 -2.22
N TYR A 85 -9.07 -0.72 -1.30
CA TYR A 85 -8.21 0.46 -1.33
C TYR A 85 -7.75 0.89 0.05
N ILE A 86 -6.65 1.65 0.09
CA ILE A 86 -6.14 2.27 1.30
C ILE A 86 -6.92 3.57 1.55
N SER A 87 -7.69 3.60 2.64
CA SER A 87 -8.54 4.75 2.98
C SER A 87 -7.70 6.00 3.29
N GLY A 88 -8.19 7.16 2.85
CA GLY A 88 -7.50 8.44 3.05
C GLY A 88 -6.36 8.70 2.06
N THR A 89 -6.19 7.86 1.05
CA THR A 89 -5.26 8.06 -0.06
C THR A 89 -5.98 8.53 -1.32
N LYS A 90 -5.22 8.95 -2.33
CA LYS A 90 -5.76 9.34 -3.63
C LYS A 90 -4.85 8.81 -4.75
N GLY A 91 -5.36 7.89 -5.54
CA GLY A 91 -4.69 7.27 -6.69
C GLY A 91 -4.62 8.18 -7.93
N ALA A 92 -4.17 7.60 -9.04
CA ALA A 92 -4.00 8.31 -10.32
C ALA A 92 -5.34 8.77 -10.92
N ASP A 93 -6.38 7.98 -10.76
CA ASP A 93 -7.75 8.20 -11.21
C ASP A 93 -8.57 9.14 -10.30
N GLY A 94 -8.05 9.40 -9.07
CA GLY A 94 -8.69 10.23 -8.06
C GLY A 94 -9.42 9.47 -6.97
N ASP A 95 -9.57 8.15 -7.11
CA ASP A 95 -10.10 7.25 -6.09
C ASP A 95 -8.99 6.85 -5.07
N GLY A 96 -9.34 6.04 -4.07
CA GLY A 96 -8.35 5.54 -3.11
C GLY A 96 -7.31 4.65 -3.82
N VAL A 97 -6.06 4.65 -3.33
CA VAL A 97 -5.01 3.79 -3.90
C VAL A 97 -5.39 2.34 -3.68
N ASP A 98 -5.58 1.61 -4.76
CA ASP A 98 -5.96 0.20 -4.77
C ASP A 98 -4.94 -0.68 -4.07
N CYS A 99 -5.42 -1.66 -3.32
CA CYS A 99 -4.55 -2.63 -2.68
C CYS A 99 -5.12 -4.06 -2.69
N PHE A 100 -4.18 -5.00 -2.67
CA PHE A 100 -4.42 -6.41 -2.41
C PHE A 100 -3.86 -6.77 -1.04
N VAL A 101 -4.59 -7.55 -0.26
CA VAL A 101 -4.16 -8.03 1.06
C VAL A 101 -4.09 -9.54 1.01
N GLY A 102 -2.89 -10.06 1.18
CA GLY A 102 -2.57 -11.48 1.20
C GLY A 102 -2.75 -12.11 2.60
N PRO A 103 -2.34 -13.37 2.74
CA PRO A 103 -2.56 -14.15 3.97
C PRO A 103 -1.43 -14.05 5.00
N TYR A 104 -0.47 -13.15 4.84
CA TYR A 104 0.70 -13.01 5.73
C TYR A 104 0.76 -11.62 6.38
N PRO A 105 -0.15 -11.31 7.30
CA PRO A 105 -0.27 -9.96 7.89
C PRO A 105 0.97 -9.49 8.66
N GLN A 106 1.86 -10.41 9.03
CA GLN A 106 3.13 -10.11 9.69
C GLN A 106 4.24 -9.65 8.72
N SER A 107 4.02 -9.77 7.40
CA SER A 107 5.01 -9.31 6.43
C SER A 107 5.19 -7.80 6.50
N GLU A 108 6.41 -7.34 6.73
CA GLU A 108 6.77 -5.92 6.74
C GLU A 108 7.17 -5.39 5.35
N ALA A 109 7.12 -6.27 4.35
CA ALA A 109 7.32 -5.90 2.96
C ALA A 109 5.99 -5.50 2.30
N ALA A 110 6.06 -4.51 1.43
CA ALA A 110 5.02 -4.15 0.50
C ALA A 110 5.58 -4.18 -0.93
N TYR A 111 4.72 -4.40 -1.90
CA TYR A 111 5.12 -4.33 -3.30
C TYR A 111 4.15 -3.42 -4.04
N VAL A 112 4.69 -2.50 -4.84
CA VAL A 112 3.87 -1.60 -5.66
C VAL A 112 3.98 -2.01 -7.11
N ILE A 113 2.85 -2.41 -7.69
CA ILE A 113 2.74 -2.73 -9.10
C ILE A 113 2.40 -1.46 -9.87
N ASN A 114 3.23 -1.10 -10.83
CA ASN A 114 2.91 -0.11 -11.83
C ASN A 114 2.08 -0.76 -12.93
N GLN A 115 0.77 -0.53 -12.90
CA GLN A 115 -0.17 -1.05 -13.88
C GLN A 115 -0.19 -0.16 -15.12
N TYR A 116 -0.20 -0.80 -16.28
CA TYR A 116 -0.28 -0.15 -17.58
C TYR A 116 -1.44 -0.73 -18.38
N VAL A 117 -2.16 0.15 -19.06
CA VAL A 117 -3.21 -0.20 -20.01
C VAL A 117 -2.88 0.48 -21.35
N ASP A 118 -2.93 -0.26 -22.44
CA ASP A 118 -2.61 0.23 -23.79
C ASP A 118 -1.23 0.92 -23.88
N GLY A 119 -0.24 0.40 -23.13
CA GLY A 119 1.14 0.91 -23.13
C GLY A 119 1.36 2.19 -22.32
N ARG A 120 0.35 2.69 -21.61
CA ARG A 120 0.43 3.88 -20.76
C ARG A 120 0.27 3.50 -19.30
N PHE A 121 0.91 4.24 -18.40
CA PHE A 121 0.68 4.12 -16.99
C PHE A 121 -0.80 4.42 -16.70
N ASP A 122 -1.42 3.51 -16.00
CA ASP A 122 -2.81 3.55 -15.59
C ASP A 122 -2.88 3.98 -14.12
N GLU A 123 -2.41 3.11 -13.24
CA GLU A 123 -2.38 3.34 -11.80
C GLU A 123 -1.35 2.47 -11.09
N ALA A 124 -1.12 2.75 -9.84
CA ALA A 124 -0.33 1.91 -8.95
C ALA A 124 -1.25 1.03 -8.09
N LYS A 125 -0.90 -0.25 -7.94
CA LYS A 125 -1.60 -1.17 -7.04
C LYS A 125 -0.66 -1.67 -5.96
N VAL A 126 -1.09 -1.58 -4.71
CA VAL A 126 -0.29 -1.96 -3.54
C VAL A 126 -0.58 -3.40 -3.16
N MET A 127 0.46 -4.20 -2.97
CA MET A 127 0.38 -5.58 -2.48
C MET A 127 0.88 -5.61 -1.04
N LEU A 128 0.04 -5.98 -0.09
CA LEU A 128 0.33 -6.08 1.35
C LEU A 128 0.11 -7.50 1.87
N ALA A 129 0.79 -7.86 2.94
CA ALA A 129 0.65 -9.17 3.56
C ALA A 129 1.01 -10.35 2.64
N PHE A 130 2.05 -10.22 1.86
CA PHE A 130 2.64 -11.29 1.07
C PHE A 130 4.05 -11.62 1.60
N PRO A 131 4.45 -12.90 1.60
CA PRO A 131 5.76 -13.30 2.13
C PRO A 131 6.93 -12.84 1.25
N ASP A 132 6.69 -12.74 -0.06
CA ASP A 132 7.69 -12.41 -1.07
C ASP A 132 7.06 -11.81 -2.33
N GLU A 133 7.92 -11.30 -3.22
CA GLU A 133 7.53 -10.67 -4.47
C GLU A 133 6.82 -11.64 -5.42
N GLU A 134 7.27 -12.89 -5.50
CA GLU A 134 6.70 -13.88 -6.42
C GLU A 134 5.26 -14.20 -6.04
N THR A 135 5.01 -14.42 -4.75
CA THR A 135 3.66 -14.68 -4.23
C THR A 135 2.72 -13.50 -4.48
N ALA A 136 3.20 -12.27 -4.23
CA ALA A 136 2.44 -11.05 -4.52
C ALA A 136 2.13 -10.89 -6.00
N ARG A 137 3.12 -11.11 -6.87
CA ARG A 137 2.98 -11.09 -8.33
C ARG A 137 1.94 -12.09 -8.81
N ASN A 138 2.02 -13.32 -8.32
CA ASN A 138 1.10 -14.39 -8.68
C ASN A 138 -0.32 -14.08 -8.23
N ALA A 139 -0.52 -13.56 -7.02
CA ALA A 139 -1.83 -13.15 -6.53
C ALA A 139 -2.45 -12.02 -7.38
N TYR A 140 -1.66 -11.03 -7.78
CA TYR A 140 -2.11 -10.00 -8.70
C TYR A 140 -2.54 -10.60 -10.04
N LEU A 141 -1.69 -11.38 -10.69
CA LEU A 141 -1.98 -11.95 -12.02
C LEU A 141 -3.19 -12.89 -12.01
N HIS A 142 -3.38 -13.68 -10.94
CA HIS A 142 -4.54 -14.55 -10.79
C HIS A 142 -5.85 -13.81 -10.47
N SER A 143 -5.77 -12.55 -10.07
CA SER A 143 -6.93 -11.70 -9.83
C SER A 143 -7.44 -10.98 -11.10
N TYR A 144 -6.80 -11.22 -12.24
CA TYR A 144 -7.17 -10.72 -13.55
C TYR A 144 -7.48 -11.86 -14.53
N GLU A 145 -7.99 -11.51 -15.68
CA GLU A 145 -8.24 -12.48 -16.76
C GLU A 145 -6.93 -13.11 -17.27
N ARG A 146 -7.06 -14.33 -17.79
CA ARG A 146 -5.90 -15.04 -18.36
C ARG A 146 -5.28 -14.25 -19.51
N GLY A 147 -3.97 -14.00 -19.40
CA GLY A 147 -3.22 -13.23 -20.40
C GLY A 147 -3.16 -11.74 -20.12
N TRP A 148 -3.63 -11.28 -18.94
CA TRP A 148 -3.47 -9.91 -18.50
C TRP A 148 -2.01 -9.44 -18.59
N LYS A 149 -1.78 -8.30 -19.20
CA LYS A 149 -0.44 -7.71 -19.44
C LYS A 149 -0.20 -6.40 -18.71
N GLY A 150 -1.09 -6.01 -17.80
CA GLY A 150 -1.01 -4.73 -17.12
C GLY A 150 0.12 -4.62 -16.09
N LEU A 151 0.71 -5.72 -15.63
CA LEU A 151 1.87 -5.68 -14.75
C LEU A 151 3.10 -5.25 -15.54
N LYS A 152 3.49 -3.97 -15.46
CA LYS A 152 4.67 -3.45 -16.16
C LYS A 152 5.94 -3.57 -15.34
N SER A 153 5.86 -3.21 -14.07
CA SER A 153 6.94 -3.35 -13.10
C SER A 153 6.38 -3.54 -11.69
N MET A 154 7.20 -4.05 -10.82
CA MET A 154 6.90 -4.24 -9.41
C MET A 154 8.07 -3.72 -8.59
N VAL A 155 7.78 -2.90 -7.59
CA VAL A 155 8.77 -2.20 -6.78
C VAL A 155 8.60 -2.67 -5.34
N PRO A 156 9.61 -3.34 -4.75
CA PRO A 156 9.59 -3.72 -3.34
C PRO A 156 9.83 -2.50 -2.45
N LEU A 157 9.09 -2.41 -1.36
CA LEU A 157 9.16 -1.34 -0.36
C LEU A 157 9.13 -1.91 1.05
N SER A 158 9.77 -1.22 1.99
CA SER A 158 9.38 -1.35 3.39
C SER A 158 8.02 -0.69 3.64
N ILE A 159 7.37 -1.06 4.72
CA ILE A 159 6.10 -0.40 5.13
C ILE A 159 6.30 1.11 5.36
N ASN A 160 7.46 1.52 5.84
CA ASN A 160 7.75 2.94 6.04
C ASN A 160 7.90 3.70 4.72
N GLN A 161 8.60 3.13 3.73
CA GLN A 161 8.70 3.70 2.39
C GLN A 161 7.33 3.78 1.72
N LEU A 162 6.50 2.75 1.88
CA LEU A 162 5.11 2.77 1.38
C LEU A 162 4.32 3.93 2.00
N LYS A 163 4.35 4.09 3.34
CA LYS A 163 3.64 5.18 4.04
C LYS A 163 4.13 6.56 3.59
N TRP A 164 5.43 6.70 3.40
CA TRP A 164 6.00 7.93 2.89
C TRP A 164 5.49 8.23 1.47
N TRP A 165 5.56 7.23 0.58
CA TRP A 165 5.10 7.37 -0.80
C TRP A 165 3.60 7.68 -0.89
N LEU A 166 2.75 7.00 -0.14
CA LEU A 166 1.31 7.27 -0.09
C LEU A 166 1.00 8.71 0.34
N LYS A 167 1.86 9.32 1.16
CA LYS A 167 1.68 10.69 1.66
C LYS A 167 2.28 11.75 0.76
N ARG A 168 3.39 11.47 0.09
CA ARG A 168 4.21 12.47 -0.62
C ARG A 168 4.53 12.11 -2.06
N GLY A 169 4.29 10.88 -2.48
CA GLY A 169 4.56 10.42 -3.84
C GLY A 169 3.63 11.00 -4.89
N ASN A 170 4.08 10.99 -6.13
CA ASN A 170 3.25 11.36 -7.27
C ASN A 170 2.50 10.12 -7.80
N MET A 171 1.22 10.01 -7.47
CA MET A 171 0.38 8.88 -7.88
C MET A 171 0.06 8.85 -9.38
N LYS A 172 0.33 9.94 -10.11
CA LYS A 172 0.08 10.04 -11.56
C LYS A 172 1.23 9.53 -12.42
N GLN A 173 2.27 8.99 -11.76
CA GLN A 173 3.46 8.46 -12.42
C GLN A 173 3.82 7.10 -11.85
N PRO A 174 4.47 6.22 -12.65
CA PRO A 174 4.95 4.95 -12.14
C PRO A 174 5.96 5.19 -11.01
N LEU A 175 5.80 4.42 -9.94
CA LEU A 175 6.75 4.44 -8.83
C LEU A 175 8.09 3.86 -9.28
N LYS A 176 9.19 4.52 -8.90
CA LYS A 176 10.56 4.05 -9.06
C LYS A 176 11.28 4.15 -7.71
N LEU A 177 12.22 3.24 -7.44
CA LEU A 177 12.99 3.25 -6.19
C LEU A 177 13.77 4.55 -6.00
N GLU A 178 14.29 5.12 -7.06
CA GLU A 178 15.04 6.39 -7.05
C GLU A 178 14.22 7.59 -6.54
N ASN A 179 12.89 7.47 -6.55
CA ASN A 179 11.98 8.52 -6.07
C ASN A 179 11.59 8.35 -4.59
N LEU A 180 12.23 7.43 -3.89
CA LEU A 180 11.96 7.14 -2.48
C LEU A 180 13.15 7.57 -1.61
N PRO A 181 12.87 7.98 -0.36
CA PRO A 181 13.96 8.20 0.58
C PRO A 181 14.72 6.90 0.83
N PRO A 182 16.03 6.97 1.12
CA PRO A 182 16.78 5.81 1.58
C PRO A 182 16.09 5.14 2.76
N GLU A 183 16.19 3.81 2.83
CA GLU A 183 15.63 3.05 3.94
C GLU A 183 16.26 3.52 5.26
N GLY A 184 15.42 3.80 6.25
CA GLY A 184 15.88 4.31 7.55
C GLY A 184 15.84 5.83 7.73
N LEU A 185 15.77 6.64 6.67
CA LEU A 185 15.68 8.09 6.80
C LEU A 185 14.42 8.55 7.56
N GLU A 186 13.31 7.82 7.44
CA GLU A 186 12.09 8.09 8.20
C GLU A 186 12.21 7.77 9.69
N ALA A 187 13.01 6.78 10.06
CA ALA A 187 13.29 6.48 11.46
C ALA A 187 14.13 7.60 12.09
N MET A 188 15.03 8.20 11.33
CA MET A 188 15.83 9.36 11.77
C MET A 188 14.98 10.61 11.94
N THR A 189 14.08 10.92 11.01
CA THR A 189 13.19 12.09 11.12
C THR A 189 12.18 11.98 12.26
N ARG A 190 11.84 10.76 12.72
CA ARG A 190 10.98 10.56 13.91
C ARG A 190 11.73 10.68 15.23
N LYS A 191 13.03 10.46 15.27
CA LYS A 191 13.87 10.64 16.46
C LYS A 191 14.18 12.11 16.75
N VAL A 192 14.04 12.99 15.77
CA VAL A 192 14.06 14.44 16.01
C VAL A 192 12.68 14.82 16.58
N HIS A 193 12.50 14.56 17.86
CA HIS A 193 11.42 15.15 18.65
C HIS A 193 11.68 16.65 18.71
N TRP A 194 10.90 17.41 17.99
CA TRP A 194 10.85 18.84 18.18
C TRP A 194 10.27 19.08 19.57
N ASP A 195 11.12 19.52 20.49
CA ASP A 195 10.64 20.14 21.71
C ASP A 195 9.89 21.41 21.27
N GLU A 196 8.59 21.45 21.48
CA GLU A 196 7.74 22.60 21.13
C GLU A 196 8.20 23.89 21.85
N ASN A 197 9.05 23.78 22.87
CA ASN A 197 9.67 24.88 23.61
C ASN A 197 11.09 25.22 23.11
N ALA A 198 11.66 24.46 22.18
CA ALA A 198 12.95 24.79 21.61
C ALA A 198 12.84 26.01 20.69
N GLN A 199 13.75 26.98 20.88
CA GLN A 199 13.92 28.08 19.93
C GLN A 199 14.10 27.53 18.51
N PRO A 200 13.55 28.18 17.46
CA PRO A 200 13.66 27.71 16.11
C PRO A 200 15.14 27.56 15.73
N TYR A 201 15.55 26.32 15.52
CA TYR A 201 16.91 25.99 15.12
C TYR A 201 16.99 26.20 13.59
N ASN A 202 17.67 27.28 13.20
CA ASN A 202 17.93 27.61 11.80
C ASN A 202 19.13 26.83 11.25
N ALA A 203 19.19 25.53 11.48
CA ALA A 203 20.20 24.69 10.88
C ALA A 203 19.82 24.36 9.43
N THR A 204 20.79 24.44 8.54
CA THR A 204 20.67 23.87 7.22
C THR A 204 20.54 22.35 7.32
N LEU A 205 19.93 21.72 6.33
CA LEU A 205 19.80 20.25 6.30
C LEU A 205 21.17 19.57 6.46
N ASP A 206 22.23 20.16 5.92
CA ASP A 206 23.61 19.67 6.05
C ASP A 206 24.13 19.70 7.48
N GLN A 207 23.77 20.73 8.27
CA GLN A 207 24.14 20.81 9.67
C GLN A 207 23.41 19.75 10.50
N VAL A 208 22.13 19.52 10.22
CA VAL A 208 21.34 18.48 10.88
C VAL A 208 21.91 17.08 10.53
N LEU A 209 22.25 16.84 9.29
CA LEU A 209 22.87 15.58 8.85
C LEU A 209 24.26 15.41 9.46
N TYR A 210 25.02 16.47 9.61
CA TYR A 210 26.33 16.44 10.26
C TYR A 210 26.23 16.09 11.75
N GLU A 211 25.30 16.67 12.48
CA GLU A 211 25.08 16.37 13.90
C GLU A 211 24.57 14.94 14.12
N ILE A 212 23.69 14.44 13.25
CA ILE A 212 23.26 13.03 13.29
C ILE A 212 24.45 12.08 13.09
N ARG A 213 25.38 12.40 12.19
CA ARG A 213 26.61 11.62 11.97
C ARG A 213 27.55 11.59 13.19
N GLN A 214 27.58 12.66 13.97
CA GLN A 214 28.41 12.76 15.16
C GLN A 214 27.79 12.13 16.42
N SER A 215 26.45 12.03 16.46
CA SER A 215 25.73 11.48 17.62
C SER A 215 25.66 9.95 17.61
N ASP A 216 25.84 9.30 16.48
CA ASP A 216 25.88 7.84 16.38
C ASP A 216 27.33 7.36 16.59
N SER A 217 27.62 6.88 17.79
CA SER A 217 28.93 6.42 18.23
C SER A 217 29.53 5.36 17.30
N GLY A 218 30.35 5.78 16.36
CA GLY A 218 31.46 4.98 15.84
C GLY A 218 31.20 4.07 14.65
N GLU A 219 30.00 3.95 14.11
CA GLU A 219 29.78 3.27 12.83
C GLU A 219 29.59 4.30 11.71
N ASN A 220 30.58 4.40 10.84
CA ASN A 220 30.54 5.22 9.63
C ASN A 220 29.49 4.69 8.66
N LEU A 221 28.26 5.15 8.76
CA LEU A 221 27.33 5.10 7.66
C LEU A 221 27.75 6.17 6.65
N LEU A 222 28.47 5.75 5.61
CA LEU A 222 28.72 6.53 4.41
C LEU A 222 27.36 6.79 3.71
N LEU A 223 26.70 7.84 4.11
CA LEU A 223 25.64 8.45 3.32
C LEU A 223 26.32 9.49 2.43
N ASP A 224 26.46 9.17 1.15
CA ASP A 224 26.77 10.20 0.16
C ASP A 224 25.66 11.26 0.24
N ALA A 225 26.03 12.45 0.64
CA ALA A 225 25.12 13.59 0.68
C ALA A 225 24.75 13.94 -0.75
N VAL A 226 23.49 13.73 -1.09
CA VAL A 226 22.92 14.33 -2.30
C VAL A 226 22.79 15.81 -2.02
N SER A 227 23.52 16.62 -2.75
CA SER A 227 23.41 18.08 -2.68
C SER A 227 22.00 18.52 -3.06
N ILE A 228 21.44 19.46 -2.28
CA ILE A 228 20.10 20.03 -2.54
C ILE A 228 20.10 20.91 -3.80
N ASP A 229 21.24 21.25 -4.32
CA ASP A 229 21.39 22.07 -5.53
C ASP A 229 21.10 21.31 -6.84
N ASP A 230 20.85 19.98 -6.73
CA ASP A 230 20.55 19.09 -7.87
C ASP A 230 19.07 18.67 -7.96
N ILE A 231 18.15 19.39 -7.25
CA ILE A 231 16.71 19.13 -7.30
C ILE A 231 15.96 20.36 -7.84
#